data_09d0bfef3d8afaac185d98a91ec22c1c
#
_entry.id   09d0bfef3d8afaac185d98a91ec22c1c
#
_cell.length_a   1.000
_cell.length_b   1.000
_cell.length_c   1.000
_cell.angle_alpha   90.00
_cell.angle_beta   90.00
_cell.angle_gamma   90.00
#
_symmetry.space_group_name_H-M   'P 1'
#
loop_
_entity.id
_entity.type
_entity.pdbx_description
1 polymer ?
#
loop_
_entity_poly.entity_id
_entity_poly.type
_entity_poly.pdbx_seq_one_letter_code
_entity_poly.pdbx_strand_id
1 'polypeptide(L)'
;PQVAVATPAPRRFSRRQYSWIGAAAAACAVFMLLPDWQALQADYRSPTAEHRDITLSDGSHMLLDSNSVADVHFDPEQRQVTLLRGQAFFSVKSEPDRAFFVNAGQVRVRVTGTAFAVSVENGEVQVSVESGTVAVKTPTAPEPASLHHGDHLSYSAADNQTRLAQWPNESIAPWRRWQLVAVDQSVEDVIKQLRRYQPGLILLTDKALGQRRITAALNLRDPKRALQAAIAPLGGAVQDGLPYTLIVTDAP
;
A
#
# COMPACT_ATOMS: atom_id res chain seq x y z
N PRO A 1 -9.31 -20.17 -74.39
CA PRO A 1 -9.57 -20.78 -73.08
C PRO A 1 -9.48 -19.72 -71.95
N GLN A 2 -10.67 -19.30 -71.50
CA GLN A 2 -10.73 -18.36 -70.34
C GLN A 2 -10.67 -19.17 -69.05
N VAL A 3 -9.66 -18.91 -68.23
CA VAL A 3 -9.53 -19.48 -66.91
C VAL A 3 -10.40 -18.65 -65.97
N ALA A 4 -11.46 -19.27 -65.47
CA ALA A 4 -12.31 -18.66 -64.44
C ALA A 4 -11.58 -18.67 -63.07
N VAL A 5 -11.25 -17.48 -62.54
CA VAL A 5 -10.73 -17.29 -61.19
C VAL A 5 -11.90 -17.43 -60.23
N ALA A 6 -11.91 -18.51 -59.44
CA ALA A 6 -12.89 -18.73 -58.40
C ALA A 6 -12.60 -17.80 -57.20
N THR A 7 -13.50 -16.88 -56.90
CA THR A 7 -13.47 -16.02 -55.71
C THR A 7 -13.81 -16.86 -54.47
N PRO A 8 -12.99 -16.86 -53.41
CA PRO A 8 -13.31 -17.62 -52.22
C PRO A 8 -14.51 -16.99 -51.49
N ALA A 9 -15.50 -17.81 -51.14
CA ALA A 9 -16.69 -17.40 -50.40
C ALA A 9 -16.33 -16.92 -48.97
N PRO A 10 -16.98 -15.87 -48.46
CA PRO A 10 -16.73 -15.39 -47.12
C PRO A 10 -17.14 -16.45 -46.10
N ARG A 11 -16.21 -16.87 -45.23
CA ARG A 11 -16.49 -17.76 -44.11
C ARG A 11 -17.48 -17.07 -43.13
N ARG A 12 -18.74 -17.49 -43.14
CA ARG A 12 -19.73 -17.09 -42.14
C ARG A 12 -19.40 -17.77 -40.83
N PHE A 13 -18.81 -17.02 -39.87
CA PHE A 13 -18.68 -17.46 -38.51
C PHE A 13 -20.07 -17.64 -37.89
N SER A 14 -20.32 -18.80 -37.28
CA SER A 14 -21.63 -19.14 -36.73
C SER A 14 -21.88 -18.29 -35.44
N ARG A 15 -23.15 -17.92 -35.20
CA ARG A 15 -23.59 -17.20 -33.97
C ARG A 15 -23.11 -17.86 -32.68
N ARG A 16 -22.88 -19.15 -32.70
CA ARG A 16 -22.37 -19.96 -31.59
C ARG A 16 -20.92 -19.62 -31.24
N GLN A 17 -20.08 -19.16 -32.17
CA GLN A 17 -18.69 -18.79 -31.89
C GLN A 17 -18.60 -17.43 -31.18
N TYR A 18 -19.51 -16.49 -31.48
CA TYR A 18 -19.56 -15.21 -30.77
C TYR A 18 -20.02 -15.34 -29.31
N SER A 19 -20.86 -16.36 -28.98
CA SER A 19 -21.27 -16.59 -27.57
C SER A 19 -20.12 -17.07 -26.68
N TRP A 20 -19.17 -17.84 -27.21
CA TRP A 20 -17.99 -18.28 -26.45
C TRP A 20 -16.97 -17.15 -26.24
N ILE A 21 -16.80 -16.28 -27.21
CA ILE A 21 -15.92 -15.10 -27.12
C ILE A 21 -16.48 -14.12 -26.06
N GLY A 22 -17.79 -13.89 -26.08
CA GLY A 22 -18.46 -13.06 -25.07
C GLY A 22 -18.36 -13.62 -23.64
N ALA A 23 -18.53 -14.96 -23.49
CA ALA A 23 -18.38 -15.63 -22.21
C ALA A 23 -16.93 -15.59 -21.70
N ALA A 24 -15.93 -15.78 -22.57
CA ALA A 24 -14.53 -15.70 -22.22
C ALA A 24 -14.12 -14.26 -21.84
N ALA A 25 -14.61 -13.24 -22.56
CA ALA A 25 -14.37 -11.83 -22.22
C ALA A 25 -15.01 -11.44 -20.88
N ALA A 26 -16.23 -11.91 -20.61
CA ALA A 26 -16.89 -11.71 -19.32
C ALA A 26 -16.16 -12.43 -18.17
N ALA A 27 -15.67 -13.65 -18.39
CA ALA A 27 -14.88 -14.39 -17.40
C ALA A 27 -13.52 -13.68 -17.12
N CYS A 28 -12.84 -13.17 -18.17
CA CYS A 28 -11.62 -12.36 -17.98
C CYS A 28 -11.89 -11.05 -17.25
N ALA A 29 -13.00 -10.37 -17.53
CA ALA A 29 -13.39 -9.15 -16.82
C ALA A 29 -13.71 -9.43 -15.35
N VAL A 30 -14.43 -10.52 -15.05
CA VAL A 30 -14.68 -10.99 -13.67
C VAL A 30 -13.38 -11.36 -12.99
N PHE A 31 -12.46 -12.06 -13.67
CA PHE A 31 -11.15 -12.44 -13.11
C PHE A 31 -10.28 -11.21 -12.80
N MET A 32 -10.35 -10.14 -13.61
CA MET A 32 -9.66 -8.88 -13.35
C MET A 32 -10.30 -8.06 -12.20
N LEU A 33 -11.57 -8.32 -11.89
CA LEU A 33 -12.31 -7.69 -10.80
C LEU A 33 -12.23 -8.50 -9.49
N LEU A 34 -11.70 -9.74 -9.53
CA LEU A 34 -11.49 -10.51 -8.32
C LEU A 34 -10.43 -9.81 -7.46
N PRO A 35 -10.67 -9.64 -6.15
CA PRO A 35 -9.65 -9.19 -5.23
C PRO A 35 -8.46 -10.13 -5.32
N ASP A 36 -7.26 -9.56 -5.18
CA ASP A 36 -5.98 -10.23 -5.27
C ASP A 36 -6.02 -11.60 -4.56
N TRP A 37 -6.07 -12.69 -5.34
CA TRP A 37 -6.26 -14.04 -4.80
C TRP A 37 -5.12 -14.45 -3.84
N GLN A 38 -3.92 -13.86 -4.03
CA GLN A 38 -2.79 -14.02 -3.12
C GLN A 38 -3.14 -13.41 -1.76
N ALA A 39 -3.79 -12.25 -1.74
CA ALA A 39 -4.28 -11.66 -0.52
C ALA A 39 -5.34 -12.53 0.17
N LEU A 40 -6.11 -13.35 -0.54
CA LEU A 40 -7.09 -14.25 0.05
C LEU A 40 -6.48 -15.46 0.77
N GLN A 41 -5.28 -15.87 0.41
CA GLN A 41 -4.57 -17.02 0.99
C GLN A 41 -3.50 -16.62 2.01
N ALA A 42 -3.26 -15.32 2.21
CA ALA A 42 -2.22 -14.82 3.09
C ALA A 42 -2.45 -15.22 4.57
N ASP A 43 -1.36 -15.51 5.27
CA ASP A 43 -1.35 -15.98 6.66
C ASP A 43 -1.92 -14.94 7.64
N TYR A 44 -1.64 -13.66 7.39
CA TYR A 44 -1.98 -12.57 8.30
C TYR A 44 -2.66 -11.42 7.59
N ARG A 45 -3.77 -10.95 8.18
CA ARG A 45 -4.55 -9.80 7.70
C ARG A 45 -4.97 -8.94 8.84
N SER A 46 -4.97 -7.63 8.62
CA SER A 46 -5.57 -6.65 9.52
C SER A 46 -6.80 -6.04 8.86
N PRO A 47 -7.98 -6.05 9.52
CA PRO A 47 -9.15 -5.35 9.02
C PRO A 47 -8.95 -3.82 8.95
N THR A 48 -9.94 -3.14 8.35
CA THR A 48 -9.98 -1.66 8.36
C THR A 48 -10.14 -1.16 9.80
N ALA A 49 -9.38 -0.11 10.15
CA ALA A 49 -9.37 0.52 11.47
C ALA A 49 -8.94 -0.42 12.62
N GLU A 50 -8.16 -1.45 12.33
CA GLU A 50 -7.58 -2.34 13.32
C GLU A 50 -6.08 -2.52 13.09
N HIS A 51 -5.34 -2.67 14.20
CA HIS A 51 -3.96 -3.13 14.18
C HIS A 51 -3.90 -4.59 14.62
N ARG A 52 -2.96 -5.34 14.09
CA ARG A 52 -2.74 -6.73 14.50
C ARG A 52 -1.29 -6.95 14.92
N ASP A 53 -1.08 -7.25 16.20
CA ASP A 53 0.24 -7.60 16.74
C ASP A 53 0.45 -9.11 16.64
N ILE A 54 1.56 -9.51 16.05
CA ILE A 54 1.90 -10.90 15.70
C ILE A 54 3.31 -11.20 16.21
N THR A 55 3.42 -12.21 17.06
CA THR A 55 4.71 -12.81 17.40
C THR A 55 5.02 -13.91 16.41
N LEU A 56 6.11 -13.76 15.67
CA LEU A 56 6.58 -14.72 14.69
C LEU A 56 7.28 -15.89 15.36
N SER A 57 7.46 -17.00 14.63
CA SER A 57 8.02 -18.25 15.17
C SER A 57 9.48 -18.15 15.64
N ASP A 58 10.23 -17.14 15.15
CA ASP A 58 11.59 -16.84 15.59
C ASP A 58 11.64 -15.93 16.84
N GLY A 59 10.49 -15.48 17.33
CA GLY A 59 10.34 -14.52 18.43
C GLY A 59 10.46 -13.06 18.02
N SER A 60 10.53 -12.76 16.71
CA SER A 60 10.36 -11.40 16.18
C SER A 60 8.90 -10.95 16.29
N HIS A 61 8.68 -9.63 16.35
CA HIS A 61 7.34 -9.05 16.36
C HIS A 61 7.04 -8.32 15.04
N MET A 62 5.84 -8.52 14.52
CA MET A 62 5.29 -7.83 13.36
C MET A 62 3.96 -7.19 13.76
N LEU A 63 3.89 -5.87 13.77
CA LEU A 63 2.65 -5.12 13.93
C LEU A 63 2.13 -4.73 12.55
N LEU A 64 1.00 -5.29 12.15
CA LEU A 64 0.29 -4.89 10.93
C LEU A 64 -0.62 -3.70 11.22
N ASP A 65 -0.53 -2.69 10.37
CA ASP A 65 -1.43 -1.55 10.35
C ASP A 65 -2.79 -1.92 9.74
N SER A 66 -3.75 -1.00 9.83
CA SER A 66 -5.08 -1.10 9.21
C SER A 66 -4.99 -1.51 7.73
N ASN A 67 -5.89 -2.41 7.31
CA ASN A 67 -6.04 -2.86 5.92
C ASN A 67 -4.74 -3.41 5.30
N SER A 68 -3.96 -4.15 6.10
CA SER A 68 -2.67 -4.73 5.70
C SER A 68 -2.75 -6.24 5.56
N VAL A 69 -1.91 -6.78 4.68
CA VAL A 69 -1.85 -8.22 4.37
C VAL A 69 -0.40 -8.65 4.24
N ALA A 70 -0.04 -9.70 4.96
CA ALA A 70 1.30 -10.26 4.95
C ALA A 70 1.29 -11.79 4.93
N ASP A 71 2.30 -12.35 4.28
CA ASP A 71 2.57 -13.77 4.19
C ASP A 71 3.92 -14.07 4.86
N VAL A 72 4.06 -15.19 5.56
CA VAL A 72 5.26 -15.52 6.33
C VAL A 72 5.77 -16.89 5.93
N HIS A 73 7.00 -16.95 5.47
CA HIS A 73 7.66 -18.19 5.13
C HIS A 73 9.04 -18.26 5.78
N PHE A 74 9.17 -19.10 6.81
CA PHE A 74 10.42 -19.33 7.52
C PHE A 74 10.92 -20.74 7.23
N ASP A 75 12.17 -20.83 6.84
CA ASP A 75 12.90 -22.09 6.66
C ASP A 75 14.23 -22.08 7.45
N PRO A 76 15.02 -23.16 7.47
CA PRO A 76 16.29 -23.20 8.19
C PRO A 76 17.32 -22.16 7.73
N GLU A 77 17.24 -21.68 6.50
CA GLU A 77 18.24 -20.81 5.87
C GLU A 77 17.85 -19.32 5.96
N GLN A 78 16.54 -19.01 5.91
CA GLN A 78 16.05 -17.64 5.89
C GLN A 78 14.71 -17.49 6.59
N ARG A 79 14.45 -16.26 7.04
CA ARG A 79 13.17 -15.80 7.61
C ARG A 79 12.57 -14.80 6.64
N GLN A 80 11.52 -15.14 5.93
CA GLN A 80 10.94 -14.29 4.91
C GLN A 80 9.50 -13.89 5.26
N VAL A 81 9.22 -12.59 5.16
CA VAL A 81 7.88 -12.01 5.17
C VAL A 81 7.64 -11.33 3.83
N THR A 82 6.46 -11.51 3.25
CA THR A 82 6.01 -10.77 2.07
C THR A 82 4.87 -9.86 2.47
N LEU A 83 5.11 -8.55 2.46
CA LEU A 83 4.05 -7.55 2.66
C LEU A 83 3.35 -7.34 1.32
N LEU A 84 2.17 -7.92 1.18
CA LEU A 84 1.38 -7.87 -0.05
C LEU A 84 0.68 -6.53 -0.24
N ARG A 85 0.21 -5.94 0.87
CA ARG A 85 -0.48 -4.65 0.89
C ARG A 85 -0.41 -4.03 2.28
N GLY A 86 -0.36 -2.71 2.34
CA GLY A 86 -0.51 -1.96 3.57
C GLY A 86 0.81 -1.61 4.22
N GLN A 87 0.84 -1.61 5.56
CA GLN A 87 2.00 -1.22 6.36
C GLN A 87 2.26 -2.23 7.46
N ALA A 88 3.53 -2.45 7.74
CA ALA A 88 3.98 -3.27 8.86
C ALA A 88 5.17 -2.61 9.57
N PHE A 89 5.21 -2.75 10.88
CA PHE A 89 6.38 -2.44 11.69
C PHE A 89 6.97 -3.74 12.23
N PHE A 90 8.27 -3.88 12.09
CA PHE A 90 9.02 -5.07 12.49
C PHE A 90 9.97 -4.74 13.63
N SER A 91 9.93 -5.54 14.70
CA SER A 91 10.97 -5.62 15.71
C SER A 91 11.63 -6.99 15.58
N VAL A 92 12.73 -7.05 14.80
CA VAL A 92 13.35 -8.31 14.44
C VAL A 92 14.38 -8.72 15.50
N LYS A 93 14.21 -9.94 16.03
CA LYS A 93 15.19 -10.56 16.92
C LYS A 93 16.52 -10.77 16.21
N SER A 94 17.61 -10.38 16.88
CA SER A 94 18.96 -10.53 16.32
C SER A 94 19.33 -12.01 16.15
N GLU A 95 19.62 -12.38 14.91
CA GLU A 95 20.06 -13.70 14.49
C GLU A 95 20.98 -13.54 13.27
N PRO A 96 22.30 -13.30 13.49
CA PRO A 96 23.23 -12.95 12.42
C PRO A 96 23.39 -14.03 11.34
N ASP A 97 23.29 -15.30 11.73
CA ASP A 97 23.50 -16.46 10.84
C ASP A 97 22.28 -16.75 9.95
N ARG A 98 21.10 -16.22 10.31
CA ARG A 98 19.85 -16.40 9.56
C ARG A 98 19.16 -15.05 9.31
N ALA A 99 19.44 -14.50 8.13
CA ALA A 99 18.91 -13.18 7.77
C ALA A 99 17.37 -13.17 7.72
N PHE A 100 16.79 -12.01 8.08
CA PHE A 100 15.37 -11.74 7.95
C PHE A 100 15.13 -10.88 6.70
N PHE A 101 14.18 -11.30 5.88
CA PHE A 101 13.83 -10.62 4.64
C PHE A 101 12.39 -10.11 4.69
N VAL A 102 12.17 -8.89 4.19
CA VAL A 102 10.83 -8.40 3.88
C VAL A 102 10.78 -8.07 2.39
N ASN A 103 9.88 -8.74 1.68
CA ASN A 103 9.56 -8.42 0.28
C ASN A 103 8.33 -7.52 0.27
N ALA A 104 8.40 -6.41 -0.45
CA ALA A 104 7.30 -5.45 -0.62
C ALA A 104 7.31 -4.97 -2.07
N GLY A 105 6.34 -5.41 -2.88
CA GLY A 105 6.36 -5.17 -4.32
C GLY A 105 7.68 -5.61 -4.96
N GLN A 106 8.40 -4.67 -5.56
CA GLN A 106 9.69 -4.92 -6.22
C GLN A 106 10.91 -4.67 -5.30
N VAL A 107 10.67 -4.27 -4.05
CA VAL A 107 11.72 -3.96 -3.08
C VAL A 107 11.96 -5.14 -2.16
N ARG A 108 13.23 -5.46 -1.91
CA ARG A 108 13.63 -6.47 -0.93
C ARG A 108 14.46 -5.83 0.17
N VAL A 109 14.02 -6.00 1.39
CA VAL A 109 14.65 -5.53 2.62
C VAL A 109 15.33 -6.70 3.31
N ARG A 110 16.59 -6.55 3.72
CA ARG A 110 17.36 -7.55 4.47
C ARG A 110 17.84 -6.95 5.78
N VAL A 111 17.62 -7.68 6.87
CA VAL A 111 18.07 -7.29 8.21
C VAL A 111 18.57 -8.51 8.99
N THR A 112 19.26 -8.25 10.12
CA THR A 112 19.70 -9.30 11.05
C THR A 112 19.22 -9.08 12.48
N GLY A 113 18.77 -7.85 12.82
CA GLY A 113 18.28 -7.50 14.15
C GLY A 113 18.02 -5.98 14.23
N THR A 114 16.83 -5.55 13.85
CA THR A 114 16.49 -4.14 13.62
C THR A 114 15.04 -3.85 13.95
N ALA A 115 14.72 -2.57 14.22
CA ALA A 115 13.36 -2.08 14.27
C ALA A 115 13.12 -1.11 13.09
N PHE A 116 12.13 -1.42 12.24
CA PHE A 116 11.88 -0.68 11.02
C PHE A 116 10.43 -0.83 10.55
N ALA A 117 9.98 0.10 9.75
CA ALA A 117 8.68 0.08 9.10
C ALA A 117 8.82 -0.14 7.60
N VAL A 118 7.87 -0.88 7.02
CA VAL A 118 7.71 -1.04 5.57
C VAL A 118 6.26 -0.75 5.21
N SER A 119 6.06 -0.01 4.12
CA SER A 119 4.73 0.14 3.51
C SER A 119 4.77 -0.18 2.03
N VAL A 120 3.66 -0.70 1.52
CA VAL A 120 3.45 -0.93 0.09
C VAL A 120 2.02 -0.54 -0.27
N GLU A 121 1.90 0.41 -1.19
CA GLU A 121 0.62 0.93 -1.65
C GLU A 121 0.73 1.49 -3.07
N ASN A 122 -0.14 1.05 -3.97
CA ASN A 122 -0.22 1.56 -5.36
C ASN A 122 1.12 1.58 -6.11
N GLY A 123 1.99 0.58 -5.86
CA GLY A 123 3.32 0.51 -6.48
C GLY A 123 4.38 1.40 -5.82
N GLU A 124 4.04 2.12 -4.76
CA GLU A 124 4.99 2.83 -3.91
C GLU A 124 5.39 1.95 -2.72
N VAL A 125 6.68 1.86 -2.46
CA VAL A 125 7.24 1.16 -1.31
C VAL A 125 8.07 2.14 -0.49
N GLN A 126 7.83 2.15 0.82
CA GLN A 126 8.58 2.98 1.75
C GLN A 126 9.21 2.12 2.84
N VAL A 127 10.45 2.44 3.21
CA VAL A 127 11.20 1.78 4.30
C VAL A 127 11.75 2.85 5.22
N SER A 128 11.45 2.78 6.51
CA SER A 128 11.94 3.72 7.53
C SER A 128 12.58 2.96 8.68
N VAL A 129 13.76 3.39 9.11
CA VAL A 129 14.56 2.68 10.12
C VAL A 129 14.48 3.37 11.47
N GLU A 130 13.90 2.69 12.47
CA GLU A 130 13.86 3.17 13.86
C GLU A 130 15.16 2.85 14.60
N SER A 131 15.74 1.65 14.38
CA SER A 131 17.02 1.27 14.99
C SER A 131 17.70 0.15 14.22
N GLY A 132 19.03 0.11 14.30
CA GLY A 132 19.88 -0.88 13.63
C GLY A 132 20.21 -0.49 12.19
N THR A 133 20.53 -1.49 11.35
CA THR A 133 20.92 -1.31 9.95
C THR A 133 20.06 -2.18 9.04
N VAL A 134 19.57 -1.58 7.97
CA VAL A 134 18.66 -2.21 7.00
C VAL A 134 19.28 -2.12 5.61
N ALA A 135 19.48 -3.25 4.93
CA ALA A 135 19.89 -3.27 3.53
C ALA A 135 18.66 -3.35 2.62
N VAL A 136 18.47 -2.36 1.75
CA VAL A 136 17.31 -2.25 0.86
C VAL A 136 17.75 -2.38 -0.59
N LYS A 137 17.27 -3.43 -1.26
CA LYS A 137 17.47 -3.65 -2.70
C LYS A 137 16.25 -3.14 -3.46
N THR A 138 16.48 -2.21 -4.37
CA THR A 138 15.48 -1.68 -5.30
C THR A 138 15.85 -2.06 -6.74
N PRO A 139 14.92 -2.02 -7.70
CA PRO A 139 15.23 -2.26 -9.11
C PRO A 139 16.18 -1.22 -9.72
N THR A 140 16.22 -0.01 -9.14
CA THR A 140 16.99 1.13 -9.68
C THR A 140 18.49 1.08 -9.42
N ALA A 141 18.92 0.29 -8.44
CA ALA A 141 20.31 0.24 -8.01
C ALA A 141 20.90 -1.17 -8.13
N PRO A 142 22.14 -1.35 -8.63
CA PRO A 142 22.80 -2.64 -8.70
C PRO A 142 23.10 -3.19 -7.31
N GLU A 143 23.47 -2.35 -6.35
CA GLU A 143 23.80 -2.71 -4.98
C GLU A 143 22.69 -2.27 -3.99
N PRO A 144 22.48 -3.00 -2.89
CA PRO A 144 21.57 -2.59 -1.84
C PRO A 144 22.00 -1.28 -1.17
N ALA A 145 21.05 -0.37 -0.92
CA ALA A 145 21.27 0.79 -0.07
C ALA A 145 21.31 0.37 1.40
N SER A 146 22.28 0.85 2.16
CA SER A 146 22.37 0.66 3.62
C SER A 146 21.69 1.82 4.32
N LEU A 147 20.61 1.53 5.04
CA LEU A 147 19.85 2.51 5.82
C LEU A 147 20.15 2.34 7.31
N HIS A 148 20.20 3.46 8.02
CA HIS A 148 20.47 3.55 9.45
C HIS A 148 19.32 4.28 10.16
N HIS A 149 19.45 4.45 11.46
CA HIS A 149 18.47 5.19 12.27
C HIS A 149 18.10 6.55 11.65
N GLY A 150 16.81 6.80 11.50
CA GLY A 150 16.25 8.01 10.90
C GLY A 150 16.20 8.01 9.36
N ASP A 151 16.87 7.06 8.68
CA ASP A 151 16.79 6.97 7.24
C ASP A 151 15.41 6.53 6.78
N HIS A 152 14.94 7.18 5.73
CA HIS A 152 13.71 6.87 5.01
C HIS A 152 14.01 6.73 3.53
N LEU A 153 13.63 5.59 2.96
CA LEU A 153 13.72 5.32 1.53
C LEU A 153 12.31 5.17 0.96
N SER A 154 12.03 5.86 -0.14
CA SER A 154 10.83 5.62 -0.96
C SER A 154 11.22 5.18 -2.35
N TYR A 155 10.55 4.14 -2.86
CA TYR A 155 10.64 3.64 -4.23
C TYR A 155 9.28 3.71 -4.88
N SER A 156 9.20 4.29 -6.07
CA SER A 156 7.98 4.35 -6.89
C SER A 156 8.16 3.52 -8.15
N ALA A 157 7.28 2.55 -8.35
CA ALA A 157 7.26 1.72 -9.55
C ALA A 157 6.77 2.49 -10.79
N ALA A 158 6.00 3.56 -10.61
CA ALA A 158 5.42 4.33 -11.71
C ALA A 158 6.48 5.11 -12.50
N ASP A 159 7.43 5.73 -11.80
CA ASP A 159 8.54 6.49 -12.39
C ASP A 159 9.89 5.79 -12.25
N ASN A 160 9.91 4.60 -11.64
CA ASN A 160 11.10 3.79 -11.36
C ASN A 160 12.18 4.62 -10.64
N GLN A 161 11.80 5.38 -9.63
CA GLN A 161 12.70 6.23 -8.86
C GLN A 161 12.82 5.81 -7.41
N THR A 162 14.03 5.97 -6.87
CA THR A 162 14.32 5.82 -5.44
C THR A 162 14.73 7.16 -4.86
N ARG A 163 14.13 7.55 -3.73
CA ARG A 163 14.45 8.77 -2.99
C ARG A 163 14.84 8.40 -1.57
N LEU A 164 15.84 9.13 -1.05
CA LEU A 164 16.30 9.02 0.33
C LEU A 164 16.01 10.31 1.07
N ALA A 165 15.61 10.20 2.33
CA ALA A 165 15.35 11.31 3.23
C ALA A 165 15.76 10.94 4.66
N GLN A 166 15.85 11.94 5.53
CA GLN A 166 15.99 11.75 6.98
C GLN A 166 14.68 12.14 7.66
N TRP A 167 14.18 11.28 8.51
CA TRP A 167 12.96 11.51 9.29
C TRP A 167 13.27 11.50 10.79
N PRO A 168 12.68 12.39 11.57
CA PRO A 168 12.74 12.31 13.02
C PRO A 168 12.02 11.05 13.50
N ASN A 169 12.46 10.52 14.63
CA ASN A 169 11.98 9.24 15.15
C ASN A 169 10.46 9.21 15.35
N GLU A 170 9.87 10.35 15.72
CA GLU A 170 8.42 10.51 15.91
C GLU A 170 7.61 10.31 14.62
N SER A 171 8.26 10.51 13.48
CA SER A 171 7.67 10.33 12.14
C SER A 171 7.79 8.90 11.62
N ILE A 172 8.55 8.03 12.30
CA ILE A 172 8.67 6.63 11.92
C ILE A 172 7.47 5.85 12.45
N ALA A 173 6.62 5.36 11.54
CA ALA A 173 5.42 4.60 11.84
C ALA A 173 4.55 5.20 12.98
N PRO A 174 4.13 6.48 12.89
CA PRO A 174 3.33 7.14 13.93
C PRO A 174 1.97 6.47 14.11
N TRP A 175 1.50 5.75 13.09
CA TRP A 175 0.28 4.96 13.10
C TRP A 175 0.25 3.89 14.22
N ARG A 176 1.40 3.41 14.70
CA ARG A 176 1.47 2.51 15.87
C ARG A 176 0.82 3.12 17.13
N ARG A 177 0.80 4.44 17.20
CA ARG A 177 0.15 5.23 18.25
C ARG A 177 -1.17 5.85 17.78
N TRP A 178 -1.76 5.33 16.69
CA TRP A 178 -2.97 5.86 16.06
C TRP A 178 -2.83 7.33 15.65
N GLN A 179 -1.68 7.72 15.17
CA GLN A 179 -1.39 9.07 14.72
C GLN A 179 -0.98 9.08 13.25
N LEU A 180 -1.42 10.11 12.53
CA LEU A 180 -0.91 10.50 11.24
C LEU A 180 -0.22 11.85 11.40
N VAL A 181 1.04 11.94 11.04
CA VAL A 181 1.81 13.18 11.07
C VAL A 181 1.95 13.66 9.62
N ALA A 182 1.20 14.69 9.28
CA ALA A 182 1.30 15.38 8.00
C ALA A 182 2.22 16.60 8.17
N VAL A 183 3.29 16.70 7.41
CA VAL A 183 4.17 17.87 7.36
C VAL A 183 4.19 18.36 5.94
N ASP A 184 3.61 19.54 5.72
CA ASP A 184 3.51 20.15 4.39
C ASP A 184 2.97 19.17 3.32
N GLN A 185 1.93 18.39 3.65
CA GLN A 185 1.27 17.45 2.75
C GLN A 185 0.01 18.05 2.13
N SER A 186 -0.34 17.62 0.91
CA SER A 186 -1.61 18.00 0.31
C SER A 186 -2.79 17.36 1.06
N VAL A 187 -3.93 18.05 1.10
CA VAL A 187 -5.17 17.49 1.66
C VAL A 187 -5.53 16.17 0.96
N GLU A 188 -5.29 16.08 -0.35
CA GLU A 188 -5.52 14.86 -1.12
C GLU A 188 -4.66 13.68 -0.61
N ASP A 189 -3.37 13.92 -0.32
CA ASP A 189 -2.48 12.86 0.20
C ASP A 189 -2.85 12.45 1.62
N VAL A 190 -3.27 13.40 2.46
CA VAL A 190 -3.81 13.10 3.78
C VAL A 190 -5.09 12.27 3.69
N ILE A 191 -6.00 12.60 2.77
CA ILE A 191 -7.21 11.80 2.50
C ILE A 191 -6.84 10.38 2.05
N LYS A 192 -5.85 10.21 1.15
CA LYS A 192 -5.39 8.88 0.73
C LYS A 192 -4.95 8.03 1.93
N GLN A 193 -4.21 8.61 2.87
CA GLN A 193 -3.78 7.92 4.08
C GLN A 193 -4.94 7.60 5.03
N LEU A 194 -5.88 8.55 5.23
CA LEU A 194 -7.06 8.35 6.09
C LEU A 194 -8.03 7.30 5.56
N ARG A 195 -8.10 7.09 4.24
CA ARG A 195 -8.95 6.05 3.63
C ARG A 195 -8.65 4.64 4.16
N ARG A 196 -7.42 4.39 4.60
CA ARG A 196 -7.03 3.11 5.21
C ARG A 196 -7.77 2.83 6.52
N TYR A 197 -8.15 3.89 7.24
CA TYR A 197 -8.80 3.79 8.57
C TYR A 197 -10.29 4.07 8.53
N GLN A 198 -10.80 4.54 7.40
CA GLN A 198 -12.23 4.84 7.22
C GLN A 198 -12.95 3.65 6.60
N PRO A 199 -13.91 3.03 7.30
CA PRO A 199 -14.82 2.08 6.66
C PRO A 199 -15.67 2.81 5.62
N GLY A 200 -15.39 2.55 4.33
CA GLY A 200 -16.11 3.17 3.22
C GLY A 200 -15.32 4.22 2.46
N LEU A 201 -16.01 5.17 1.83
CA LEU A 201 -15.42 6.10 0.88
C LEU A 201 -15.19 7.49 1.50
N ILE A 202 -14.11 8.14 1.11
CA ILE A 202 -13.90 9.58 1.29
C ILE A 202 -13.85 10.20 -0.10
N LEU A 203 -14.84 11.02 -0.44
CA LEU A 203 -14.93 11.69 -1.73
C LEU A 203 -14.50 13.14 -1.57
N LEU A 204 -13.46 13.53 -2.28
CA LEU A 204 -13.04 14.93 -2.39
C LEU A 204 -13.68 15.51 -3.65
N THR A 205 -14.60 16.48 -3.46
CA THR A 205 -15.32 17.13 -4.57
C THR A 205 -14.65 18.39 -5.06
N ASP A 206 -13.88 19.07 -4.19
CA ASP A 206 -13.13 20.27 -4.54
C ASP A 206 -11.65 19.95 -4.75
N LYS A 207 -11.21 20.04 -6.01
CA LYS A 207 -9.81 19.83 -6.39
C LYS A 207 -8.88 20.92 -5.85
N ALA A 208 -9.36 22.18 -5.71
CA ALA A 208 -8.54 23.27 -5.21
C ALA A 208 -8.24 23.08 -3.72
N LEU A 209 -9.24 22.66 -2.93
CA LEU A 209 -9.04 22.25 -1.53
C LEU A 209 -8.05 21.08 -1.44
N GLY A 210 -8.15 20.10 -2.33
CA GLY A 210 -7.26 18.95 -2.37
C GLY A 210 -5.78 19.29 -2.52
N GLN A 211 -5.46 20.37 -3.24
CA GLN A 211 -4.09 20.82 -3.46
C GLN A 211 -3.52 21.67 -2.32
N ARG A 212 -4.38 22.16 -1.41
CA ARG A 212 -3.91 22.93 -0.25
C ARG A 212 -3.07 22.06 0.67
N ARG A 213 -2.03 22.67 1.24
CA ARG A 213 -1.05 21.94 2.08
C ARG A 213 -1.34 22.18 3.54
N ILE A 214 -1.16 21.12 4.33
CA ILE A 214 -1.38 21.14 5.77
C ILE A 214 -0.20 20.56 6.53
N THR A 215 -0.03 21.06 7.76
CA THR A 215 0.85 20.47 8.77
C THR A 215 0.00 20.21 10.01
N ALA A 216 -0.19 18.94 10.35
CA ALA A 216 -1.06 18.53 11.44
C ALA A 216 -0.69 17.14 11.98
N ALA A 217 -0.96 16.91 13.26
CA ALA A 217 -1.00 15.57 13.86
C ALA A 217 -2.47 15.15 14.02
N LEU A 218 -2.86 14.07 13.37
CA LEU A 218 -4.23 13.62 13.24
C LEU A 218 -4.44 12.29 13.97
N ASN A 219 -5.60 12.13 14.62
CA ASN A 219 -5.96 10.90 15.31
C ASN A 219 -6.63 9.91 14.33
N LEU A 220 -6.00 8.78 14.08
CA LEU A 220 -6.49 7.75 13.16
C LEU A 220 -7.66 6.92 13.71
N ARG A 221 -7.98 7.01 15.00
CA ARG A 221 -9.14 6.31 15.60
C ARG A 221 -10.47 6.97 15.22
N ASP A 222 -10.44 8.23 14.82
CA ASP A 222 -11.62 8.97 14.34
C ASP A 222 -11.25 9.74 13.06
N PRO A 223 -11.19 9.05 11.91
CA PRO A 223 -10.77 9.65 10.63
C PRO A 223 -11.65 10.84 10.20
N LYS A 224 -12.96 10.79 10.52
CA LYS A 224 -13.88 11.89 10.19
C LYS A 224 -13.52 13.16 10.95
N ARG A 225 -13.34 13.09 12.27
CA ARG A 225 -12.92 14.23 13.09
C ARG A 225 -11.52 14.72 12.73
N ALA A 226 -10.60 13.78 12.48
CA ALA A 226 -9.25 14.09 12.04
C ALA A 226 -9.26 14.91 10.74
N LEU A 227 -10.05 14.46 9.75
CA LEU A 227 -10.19 15.15 8.48
C LEU A 227 -10.86 16.53 8.64
N GLN A 228 -11.96 16.61 9.40
CA GLN A 228 -12.62 17.88 9.68
C GLN A 228 -11.65 18.88 10.34
N ALA A 229 -10.88 18.47 11.34
CA ALA A 229 -9.89 19.31 12.00
C ALA A 229 -8.79 19.78 11.04
N ALA A 230 -8.37 18.92 10.12
CA ALA A 230 -7.33 19.21 9.14
C ALA A 230 -7.75 20.26 8.10
N ILE A 231 -9.02 20.23 7.65
CA ILE A 231 -9.50 21.09 6.56
C ILE A 231 -10.28 22.31 7.04
N ALA A 232 -10.78 22.36 8.27
CA ALA A 232 -11.54 23.50 8.80
C ALA A 232 -10.78 24.84 8.69
N PRO A 233 -9.46 24.92 9.00
CA PRO A 233 -8.70 26.17 8.82
C PRO A 233 -8.58 26.61 7.36
N LEU A 234 -8.83 25.71 6.42
CA LEU A 234 -8.81 25.96 4.98
C LEU A 234 -10.20 26.32 4.43
N GLY A 235 -11.22 26.46 5.27
CA GLY A 235 -12.58 26.67 4.82
C GLY A 235 -13.26 25.40 4.29
N GLY A 236 -12.71 24.21 4.57
CA GLY A 236 -13.29 22.95 4.15
C GLY A 236 -14.28 22.38 5.17
N ALA A 237 -15.23 21.58 4.70
CA ALA A 237 -16.20 20.86 5.51
C ALA A 237 -16.25 19.37 5.15
N VAL A 238 -16.51 18.52 6.17
CA VAL A 238 -16.79 17.09 5.98
C VAL A 238 -18.27 16.84 6.24
N GLN A 239 -18.97 16.31 5.27
CA GLN A 239 -20.38 15.95 5.34
C GLN A 239 -20.56 14.45 5.25
N ASP A 240 -21.57 13.91 5.93
CA ASP A 240 -22.00 12.53 5.71
C ASP A 240 -22.79 12.46 4.39
N GLY A 241 -22.37 11.60 3.50
CA GLY A 241 -23.07 11.30 2.25
C GLY A 241 -23.96 10.05 2.37
N LEU A 242 -23.89 9.19 1.36
CA LEU A 242 -24.48 7.85 1.41
C LEU A 242 -23.90 7.03 2.57
N PRO A 243 -24.53 5.91 2.99
CA PRO A 243 -23.99 5.07 4.02
C PRO A 243 -22.50 4.78 3.81
N TYR A 244 -21.69 4.98 4.86
CA TYR A 244 -20.23 4.82 4.84
C TYR A 244 -19.47 5.75 3.88
N THR A 245 -20.05 6.91 3.50
CA THR A 245 -19.38 7.87 2.61
C THR A 245 -19.20 9.21 3.30
N LEU A 246 -17.97 9.73 3.33
CA LEU A 246 -17.66 11.10 3.73
C LEU A 246 -17.44 11.95 2.47
N ILE A 247 -18.06 13.14 2.42
CA ILE A 247 -17.90 14.10 1.33
C ILE A 247 -17.10 15.28 1.86
N VAL A 248 -16.00 15.58 1.18
CA VAL A 248 -15.11 16.70 1.49
C VAL A 248 -15.34 17.79 0.45
N THR A 249 -15.75 18.95 0.90
CA THR A 249 -16.11 20.11 0.05
C THR A 249 -15.61 21.39 0.70
N ASP A 250 -15.59 22.50 -0.04
CA ASP A 250 -15.53 23.82 0.57
C ASP A 250 -16.74 24.06 1.47
N ALA A 251 -16.53 24.80 2.56
CA ALA A 251 -17.63 25.26 3.39
C ALA A 251 -18.43 26.32 2.61
N PRO A 252 -19.77 26.33 2.73
CA PRO A 252 -20.63 27.28 2.05
C PRO A 252 -20.42 28.73 2.52
#